data_224fa7f1df8f24f06a1e10bf591e8b46
#
_entry.id   224fa7f1df8f24f06a1e10bf591e8b46
#
_cell.length_a   1.000
_cell.length_b   1.000
_cell.length_c   1.000
_cell.angle_alpha   90.00
_cell.angle_beta   90.00
_cell.angle_gamma   90.00
#
_symmetry.space_group_name_H-M   'P 1'
#
loop_
_entity.id
_entity.type
_entity.pdbx_description
1 polymer ?
#
loop_
_entity_poly.entity_id
_entity_poly.type
_entity_poly.pdbx_seq_one_letter_code
_entity_poly.pdbx_strand_id
1 'polypeptide(L)'
;MVAREREIDQNFDFFQRNLSGYLIDHRGQFALLRSRKVVEFFDGPGEAFREGLARFPDEIFSIQEVEDRPAEMGLMSIALD
;
A
#
# COMPACT_ATOMS: atom_id res chain seq x y z
N MET A 1 -5.48 17.85 -2.45
CA MET A 1 -5.84 17.48 -2.83
C MET A 1 -5.37 16.63 -3.86
N VAL A 2 -5.01 17.07 -4.75
CA VAL A 2 -4.64 16.31 -5.84
C VAL A 2 -3.39 15.51 -5.64
N ALA A 3 -2.45 16.04 -4.91
CA ALA A 3 -1.18 15.37 -4.70
C ALA A 3 -1.37 14.01 -4.02
N ARG A 4 -2.24 13.96 -3.04
CA ARG A 4 -2.45 12.71 -2.33
C ARG A 4 -3.13 11.68 -3.20
N GLU A 5 -4.14 12.10 -3.96
CA GLU A 5 -4.85 11.19 -4.84
C GLU A 5 -3.93 10.64 -5.91
N ARG A 6 -3.08 11.50 -6.46
CA ARG A 6 -2.16 11.07 -7.48
C ARG A 6 -1.14 10.09 -6.92
N GLU A 7 -0.69 10.34 -5.71
CA GLU A 7 0.26 9.46 -5.06
C GLU A 7 -0.34 8.06 -4.89
N ILE A 8 -1.59 7.99 -4.43
CA ILE A 8 -2.24 6.72 -4.22
C ILE A 8 -2.41 5.96 -5.53
N ASP A 9 -2.84 6.66 -6.58
CA ASP A 9 -3.02 6.03 -7.87
C ASP A 9 -1.71 5.51 -8.44
N GLN A 10 -0.65 6.28 -8.32
CA GLN A 10 0.64 5.88 -8.84
C GLN A 10 1.21 4.72 -8.05
N ASN A 11 1.02 4.73 -6.74
CA ASN A 11 1.49 3.64 -5.91
C ASN A 11 0.75 2.36 -6.22
N PHE A 12 -0.56 2.45 -6.45
CA PHE A 12 -1.36 1.28 -6.77
C PHE A 12 -0.90 0.67 -8.10
N ASP A 13 -0.70 1.52 -9.11
CA ASP A 13 -0.26 1.05 -10.41
C ASP A 13 1.10 0.37 -10.31
N PHE A 14 2.02 0.99 -9.59
CA PHE A 14 3.34 0.42 -9.39
C PHE A 14 3.24 -0.92 -8.68
N PHE A 15 2.41 -0.98 -7.64
CA PHE A 15 2.25 -2.19 -6.85
C PHE A 15 1.72 -3.33 -7.71
N GLN A 16 0.71 -3.05 -8.53
CA GLN A 16 0.10 -4.07 -9.37
C GLN A 16 1.10 -4.63 -10.38
N ARG A 17 1.95 -3.79 -10.92
CA ARG A 17 2.92 -4.24 -11.90
C ARG A 17 3.97 -5.16 -11.30
N ASN A 18 4.18 -5.03 -9.98
CA ASN A 18 5.21 -5.81 -9.32
C ASN A 18 4.63 -6.87 -8.39
N LEU A 19 3.32 -7.04 -8.43
CA LEU A 19 2.66 -7.92 -7.48
C LEU A 19 3.17 -9.34 -7.49
N SER A 20 3.42 -9.89 -8.67
CA SER A 20 3.83 -11.28 -8.74
C SER A 20 5.14 -11.53 -7.98
N GLY A 21 6.03 -10.55 -7.99
CA GLY A 21 7.27 -10.68 -7.24
C GLY A 21 7.02 -10.62 -5.74
N TYR A 22 6.15 -9.74 -5.31
CA TYR A 22 5.86 -9.62 -3.88
C TYR A 22 5.17 -10.86 -3.35
N LEU A 23 4.36 -11.52 -4.17
CA LEU A 23 3.65 -12.70 -3.72
C LEU A 23 4.57 -13.85 -3.36
N ILE A 24 5.76 -13.85 -3.90
CA ILE A 24 6.71 -14.93 -3.62
C ILE A 24 7.14 -14.90 -2.15
N ASP A 25 7.52 -13.75 -1.65
CA ASP A 25 8.05 -13.64 -0.29
C ASP A 25 7.15 -12.95 0.71
N HIS A 26 6.17 -12.21 0.24
CA HIS A 26 5.40 -11.32 1.12
C HIS A 26 3.90 -11.53 1.08
N ARG A 27 3.44 -12.67 0.59
CA ARG A 27 2.01 -12.92 0.52
C ARG A 27 1.37 -12.78 1.90
N GLY A 28 0.28 -12.05 1.96
CA GLY A 28 -0.43 -11.84 3.21
C GLY A 28 0.08 -10.68 4.03
N GLN A 29 1.18 -10.08 3.62
CA GLN A 29 1.70 -8.93 4.33
C GLN A 29 1.12 -7.65 3.74
N PHE A 30 1.46 -6.52 4.32
CA PHE A 30 0.96 -5.22 3.87
C PHE A 30 2.14 -4.35 3.49
N ALA A 31 2.08 -3.81 2.29
CA ALA A 31 3.17 -2.98 1.76
C ALA A 31 2.88 -1.51 2.03
N LEU A 32 3.83 -0.82 2.60
CA LEU A 32 3.76 0.62 2.78
C LEU A 32 4.43 1.24 1.57
N LEU A 33 3.70 2.07 0.84
CA LEU A 33 4.16 2.63 -0.42
C LEU A 33 4.25 4.15 -0.38
N ARG A 34 5.30 4.67 -0.97
CA ARG A 34 5.48 6.10 -1.10
C ARG A 34 6.28 6.35 -2.37
N SER A 35 5.81 7.27 -3.20
CA SER A 35 6.52 7.68 -4.41
C SER A 35 6.85 6.50 -5.31
N ARG A 36 5.89 5.60 -5.45
CA ARG A 36 6.01 4.42 -6.31
C ARG A 36 7.14 3.50 -5.86
N LYS A 37 7.29 3.35 -4.56
CA LYS A 37 8.26 2.42 -4.00
C LYS A 37 7.65 1.75 -2.80
N VAL A 38 8.04 0.50 -2.56
CA VAL A 38 7.69 -0.16 -1.34
C VAL A 38 8.72 0.26 -0.31
N VAL A 39 8.27 0.88 0.76
CA VAL A 39 9.14 1.30 1.83
C VAL A 39 9.46 0.13 2.73
N GLU A 40 8.42 -0.65 3.05
CA GLU A 40 8.60 -1.80 3.92
C GLU A 40 7.34 -2.65 3.90
N PHE A 41 7.45 -3.93 4.25
CA PHE A 41 6.33 -4.83 4.38
C PHE A 41 6.07 -5.08 5.85
N PHE A 42 4.80 -5.25 6.22
CA PHE A 42 4.38 -5.45 7.61
C PHE A 42 3.40 -6.61 7.68
N ASP A 43 3.30 -7.24 8.84
CA ASP A 43 2.38 -8.36 9.02
C ASP A 43 0.93 -7.90 9.18
N GLY A 44 0.73 -6.66 9.59
CA GLY A 44 -0.63 -6.16 9.80
C GLY A 44 -0.81 -4.75 9.28
N PRO A 45 -2.03 -4.39 8.92
CA PRO A 45 -2.27 -3.05 8.38
C PRO A 45 -2.09 -1.96 9.42
N GLY A 46 -2.37 -2.26 10.69
CA GLY A 46 -2.18 -1.27 11.74
C GLY A 46 -0.72 -0.89 11.92
N GLU A 47 0.17 -1.89 11.85
CA GLU A 47 1.59 -1.61 11.94
C GLU A 47 2.04 -0.76 10.77
N ALA A 48 1.57 -1.10 9.57
CA ALA A 48 1.94 -0.35 8.38
C ALA A 48 1.47 1.09 8.49
N PHE A 49 0.27 1.29 8.99
CA PHE A 49 -0.27 2.62 9.10
C PHE A 49 0.49 3.46 10.13
N ARG A 50 0.78 2.88 11.28
CA ARG A 50 1.53 3.60 12.30
C ARG A 50 2.91 3.99 11.81
N GLU A 51 3.55 3.07 11.10
CA GLU A 51 4.88 3.35 10.59
C GLU A 51 4.81 4.42 9.50
N GLY A 52 3.77 4.38 8.68
CA GLY A 52 3.57 5.39 7.66
C GLY A 52 3.44 6.77 8.26
N LEU A 53 2.65 6.89 9.31
CA LEU A 53 2.48 8.18 9.97
C LEU A 53 3.78 8.68 10.59
N ALA A 54 4.57 7.76 11.13
CA ALA A 54 5.82 8.13 11.75
C ALA A 54 6.85 8.60 10.73
N ARG A 55 6.89 7.92 9.58
CA ARG A 55 7.89 8.26 8.56
C ARG A 55 7.46 9.39 7.66
N PHE A 56 6.15 9.53 7.45
CA PHE A 56 5.62 10.50 6.50
C PHE A 56 4.56 11.36 7.17
N PRO A 57 4.99 12.40 7.90
CA PRO A 57 4.04 13.25 8.63
C PRO A 57 3.03 13.95 7.74
N ASP A 58 3.33 14.09 6.45
CA ASP A 58 2.37 14.69 5.52
C ASP A 58 1.25 13.72 5.17
N GLU A 59 1.35 12.47 5.66
CA GLU A 59 0.34 11.45 5.44
C GLU A 59 0.12 11.09 3.98
N ILE A 60 1.12 11.32 3.15
CA ILE A 60 1.01 10.99 1.74
C ILE A 60 1.70 9.66 1.49
N PHE A 61 0.96 8.59 1.69
CA PHE A 61 1.45 7.23 1.46
C PHE A 61 0.24 6.34 1.24
N SER A 62 0.47 5.11 0.83
CA SER A 62 -0.61 4.15 0.71
C SER A 62 -0.18 2.80 1.26
N ILE A 63 -1.16 1.94 1.54
CA ILE A 63 -0.93 0.63 2.07
C ILE A 63 -1.72 -0.35 1.23
N GLN A 64 -1.07 -1.42 0.77
CA GLN A 64 -1.71 -2.43 -0.04
C GLN A 64 -1.43 -3.80 0.51
N GLU A 65 -2.46 -4.63 0.57
CA GLU A 65 -2.28 -6.01 0.97
C GLU A 65 -1.66 -6.79 -0.18
N VAL A 66 -0.70 -7.65 0.12
CA VAL A 66 -0.03 -8.45 -0.88
C VAL A 66 -0.84 -9.71 -1.11
N GLU A 67 -1.81 -9.61 -1.99
CA GLU A 67 -2.71 -10.71 -2.32
C GLU A 67 -3.14 -10.59 -3.76
N ASP A 68 -3.43 -11.71 -4.38
CA ASP A 68 -3.86 -11.73 -5.77
C ASP A 68 -5.35 -12.03 -5.90
N ARG A 69 -6.09 -11.91 -4.80
CA ARG A 69 -7.52 -12.18 -4.84
C ARG A 69 -8.30 -11.06 -5.50
N PRO A 70 -9.52 -11.38 -5.92
CA PRO A 70 -10.32 -10.42 -6.65
C PRO A 70 -10.61 -9.14 -5.90
N ALA A 71 -11.04 -8.20 -6.66
CA ALA A 71 -11.19 -6.85 -6.23
C ALA A 71 -12.10 -6.56 -5.09
N GLU A 72 -12.97 -7.43 -4.76
CA GLU A 72 -13.85 -7.13 -3.66
C GLU A 72 -13.05 -6.80 -2.41
N MET A 73 -11.83 -7.30 -2.35
CA MET A 73 -10.98 -6.99 -1.24
C MET A 73 -10.54 -5.56 -1.27
N GLY A 74 -10.46 -5.02 -2.44
CA GLY A 74 -10.00 -3.66 -2.58
C GLY A 74 -10.92 -2.65 -2.00
N LEU A 75 -12.18 -3.01 -1.87
CA LEU A 75 -13.11 -2.06 -1.34
C LEU A 75 -12.79 -1.69 0.07
N MET A 76 -12.15 -2.61 0.74
CA MET A 76 -11.87 -2.34 2.11
C MET A 76 -10.85 -1.27 2.27
N SER A 77 -9.95 -1.23 1.36
CA SER A 77 -8.86 -0.31 1.60
C SER A 77 -9.26 1.08 1.49
N ILE A 78 -10.35 1.24 0.95
CA ILE A 78 -10.70 2.50 0.87
C ILE A 78 -10.71 3.20 1.87
N ALA A 79 -10.68 2.69 2.47
CA ALA A 79 -10.73 3.42 3.24
C ALA A 79 -10.24 4.48 3.45
N LEU A 80 -10.33 4.45 3.35
CA LEU A 80 -10.06 5.22 3.59
C LEU A 80 -9.91 6.23 3.46
N ASP A 81 -9.84 6.27 3.23
CA ASP A 81 -9.64 7.25 3.04
C ASP A 81 -9.97 7.98 3.04
#